data_1fe029c63abf28b11078629c2b011fa5
#
_entry.id   1fe029c63abf28b11078629c2b011fa5
#
_cell.length_a   1.000
_cell.length_b   1.000
_cell.length_c   1.000
_cell.angle_alpha   90.00
_cell.angle_beta   90.00
_cell.angle_gamma   90.00
#
_symmetry.space_group_name_H-M   'P 1'
#
loop_
_entity.id
_entity.type
_entity.pdbx_description
1 polymer ?
#
loop_
_entity_poly.entity_id
_entity_poly.type
_entity_poly.pdbx_seq_one_letter_code
_entity_poly.pdbx_strand_id
1 'polypeptide(L)'
;MIKRINGKLRYYDKDGTEITDGCTIEYPDGKMEKVYCTTEDELGIDATNPAWIASGRAIPCEYGIYPLNERDTKVVKVLAE
;
A
#
# COMPACT_ATOMS: atom_id res chain seq x y z
N MET A 1 8.42 1.59 5.29
CA MET A 1 8.91 2.91 5.70
C MET A 1 8.42 3.97 4.73
N ILE A 2 7.95 5.07 5.25
CA ILE A 2 7.48 6.18 4.42
C ILE A 2 8.38 7.38 4.70
N LYS A 3 8.93 7.97 3.64
CA LYS A 3 9.81 9.12 3.75
C LYS A 3 9.33 10.24 2.84
N ARG A 4 9.57 11.49 3.25
CA ARG A 4 9.31 12.63 2.37
C ARG A 4 10.66 13.12 1.83
N ILE A 5 10.81 13.02 0.52
CA ILE A 5 12.06 13.42 -0.17
C ILE A 5 11.69 14.44 -1.23
N ASN A 6 12.25 15.65 -1.13
CA ASN A 6 11.98 16.76 -2.05
C ASN A 6 10.48 17.04 -2.21
N GLY A 7 9.73 16.97 -1.10
CA GLY A 7 8.31 17.24 -1.09
C GLY A 7 7.43 16.09 -1.55
N LYS A 8 8.03 14.96 -1.98
CA LYS A 8 7.27 13.79 -2.42
C LYS A 8 7.38 12.67 -1.40
N LEU A 9 6.28 11.94 -1.21
CA LEU A 9 6.27 10.76 -0.36
C LEU A 9 6.89 9.58 -1.11
N ARG A 10 7.80 8.88 -0.43
CA ARG A 10 8.42 7.66 -0.93
C ARG A 10 8.11 6.53 0.04
N TYR A 11 7.71 5.40 -0.51
CA TYR A 11 7.26 4.25 0.27
C TYR A 11 8.25 3.11 0.06
N TYR A 12 8.65 2.44 1.15
CA TYR A 12 9.60 1.31 1.10
C TYR A 12 9.02 0.15 1.89
N ASP A 13 9.21 -1.07 1.39
CA ASP A 13 8.73 -2.27 2.04
C ASP A 13 9.64 -2.67 3.23
N LYS A 14 9.37 -3.86 3.79
CA LYS A 14 10.14 -4.34 4.96
C LYS A 14 11.63 -4.57 4.63
N ASP A 15 11.97 -4.77 3.37
CA ASP A 15 13.34 -5.04 2.92
C ASP A 15 14.02 -3.79 2.33
N GLY A 16 13.35 -2.65 2.36
CA GLY A 16 13.87 -1.41 1.81
C GLY A 16 13.67 -1.25 0.31
N THR A 17 12.87 -2.12 -0.31
CA THR A 17 12.53 -2.01 -1.73
C THR A 17 11.45 -0.96 -1.90
N GLU A 18 11.61 -0.05 -2.86
CA GLU A 18 10.64 1.01 -3.08
C GLU A 18 9.33 0.46 -3.61
N ILE A 19 8.23 0.90 -2.98
CA ILE A 19 6.87 0.57 -3.41
C ILE A 19 6.43 1.65 -4.39
N THR A 20 6.03 1.24 -5.60
CA THR A 20 5.64 2.18 -6.65
C THR A 20 4.24 1.88 -7.15
N ASP A 21 3.64 2.86 -7.85
CA ASP A 21 2.34 2.69 -8.48
C ASP A 21 2.38 1.50 -9.45
N GLY A 22 1.40 0.61 -9.32
CA GLY A 22 1.28 -0.55 -10.19
C GLY A 22 2.01 -1.79 -9.72
N CYS A 23 2.84 -1.71 -8.67
CA CYS A 23 3.51 -2.90 -8.16
C CYS A 23 2.54 -3.76 -7.34
N THR A 24 2.95 -5.00 -7.07
CA THR A 24 2.20 -5.90 -6.20
C THR A 24 2.95 -6.07 -4.89
N ILE A 25 2.25 -5.99 -3.78
CA ILE A 25 2.83 -6.23 -2.45
C ILE A 25 2.17 -7.45 -1.83
N GLU A 26 2.94 -8.16 -1.02
CA GLU A 26 2.46 -9.33 -0.28
C GLU A 26 2.46 -9.04 1.22
N TYR A 27 1.34 -9.34 1.86
CA TYR A 27 1.20 -9.21 3.32
C TYR A 27 1.64 -10.50 4.02
N PRO A 28 1.93 -10.45 5.33
CA PRO A 28 2.40 -11.63 6.07
C PRO A 28 1.48 -12.85 6.04
N ASP A 29 0.18 -12.62 5.81
CA ASP A 29 -0.79 -13.72 5.73
C ASP A 29 -0.88 -14.32 4.33
N GLY A 30 -0.03 -13.90 3.41
CA GLY A 30 -0.01 -14.41 2.05
C GLY A 30 -0.91 -13.67 1.08
N LYS A 31 -1.67 -12.69 1.54
CA LYS A 31 -2.51 -11.90 0.64
C LYS A 31 -1.68 -10.94 -0.19
N MET A 32 -2.02 -10.84 -1.47
CA MET A 32 -1.35 -9.95 -2.40
C MET A 32 -2.31 -8.83 -2.81
N GLU A 33 -1.77 -7.61 -2.88
CA GLU A 33 -2.54 -6.45 -3.28
C GLU A 33 -1.75 -5.61 -4.27
N LYS A 34 -2.46 -5.06 -5.25
CA LYS A 34 -1.87 -4.13 -6.20
C LYS A 34 -1.88 -2.73 -5.59
N VAL A 35 -0.78 -2.01 -5.79
CA VAL A 35 -0.63 -0.65 -5.29
C VAL A 35 -1.10 0.33 -6.36
N TYR A 36 -1.85 1.34 -5.91
CA TYR A 36 -2.36 2.41 -6.76
C TYR A 36 -1.90 3.76 -6.23
N CYS A 37 -1.71 4.70 -7.14
CA CYS A 37 -1.42 6.08 -6.77
C CYS A 37 -2.72 6.88 -6.72
N THR A 38 -2.93 7.63 -5.65
CA THR A 38 -4.09 8.51 -5.54
C THR A 38 -3.83 9.82 -6.29
N THR A 39 -4.86 10.64 -6.40
CA THR A 39 -4.73 11.97 -7.04
C THR A 39 -3.83 12.92 -6.25
N GLU A 40 -3.51 12.58 -5.01
CA GLU A 40 -2.66 13.40 -4.13
C GLU A 40 -1.23 12.84 -4.03
N ASP A 41 -0.82 11.97 -4.97
CA ASP A 41 0.49 11.32 -5.01
C ASP A 41 0.76 10.42 -3.80
N GLU A 42 -0.28 9.93 -3.16
CA GLU A 42 -0.16 8.94 -2.10
C GLU A 42 -0.39 7.55 -2.68
N LEU A 43 0.32 6.56 -2.16
CA LEU A 43 0.13 5.17 -2.56
C LEU A 43 -0.87 4.48 -1.64
N GLY A 44 -1.64 3.58 -2.21
CA GLY A 44 -2.62 2.81 -1.45
C GLY A 44 -3.04 1.54 -2.16
N ILE A 45 -3.91 0.79 -1.51
CA ILE A 45 -4.47 -0.45 -2.04
C ILE A 45 -5.97 -0.29 -2.20
N ASP A 46 -6.60 -1.24 -2.89
CA ASP A 46 -8.03 -1.19 -3.17
C ASP A 46 -8.83 -1.39 -1.87
N ALA A 47 -9.38 -0.31 -1.33
CA ALA A 47 -10.17 -0.33 -0.11
C ALA A 47 -11.56 -0.90 -0.32
N THR A 48 -11.99 -1.11 -1.56
CA THR A 48 -13.30 -1.70 -1.83
C THR A 48 -13.27 -3.21 -1.85
N ASN A 49 -12.07 -3.82 -1.74
CA ASN A 49 -11.93 -5.27 -1.72
C ASN A 49 -12.68 -5.85 -0.52
N PRO A 50 -13.74 -6.68 -0.73
CA PRO A 50 -14.54 -7.20 0.37
C PRO A 50 -13.76 -7.99 1.41
N ALA A 51 -12.73 -8.73 0.98
CA ALA A 51 -11.91 -9.51 1.90
C ALA A 51 -11.12 -8.62 2.86
N TRP A 52 -10.61 -7.50 2.35
CA TRP A 52 -9.90 -6.53 3.19
C TRP A 52 -10.83 -5.84 4.16
N ILE A 53 -12.01 -5.44 3.69
CA ILE A 53 -13.02 -4.80 4.53
C ILE A 53 -13.48 -5.76 5.63
N ALA A 54 -13.76 -7.00 5.28
CA ALA A 54 -14.22 -8.01 6.23
C ALA A 54 -13.15 -8.33 7.27
N SER A 55 -11.87 -8.25 6.90
CA SER A 55 -10.77 -8.50 7.84
C SER A 55 -10.49 -7.34 8.78
N GLY A 56 -11.12 -6.20 8.57
CA GLY A 56 -10.87 -4.98 9.34
C GLY A 56 -9.58 -4.24 8.94
N ARG A 57 -8.91 -4.68 7.89
CA ARG A 57 -7.65 -4.07 7.44
C ARG A 57 -7.86 -2.85 6.57
N ALA A 58 -9.01 -2.75 5.92
CA ALA A 58 -9.32 -1.62 5.07
C ALA A 58 -10.63 -0.99 5.52
N ILE A 59 -10.67 0.33 5.47
CA ILE A 59 -11.89 1.10 5.75
C ILE A 59 -12.31 1.69 4.41
N PRO A 60 -13.57 1.51 3.98
CA PRO A 60 -14.03 2.13 2.75
C PRO A 60 -13.77 3.64 2.79
N CYS A 61 -13.19 4.16 1.72
CA CYS A 61 -12.94 5.59 1.61
C CYS A 61 -13.60 6.09 0.33
N GLU A 62 -13.78 7.41 0.23
CA GLU A 62 -14.52 7.97 -0.89
C GLU A 62 -13.86 7.72 -2.24
N TYR A 63 -12.56 7.49 -2.26
CA TYR A 63 -11.81 7.25 -3.50
C TYR A 63 -11.61 5.76 -3.80
N GLY A 64 -12.07 4.88 -2.91
CA GLY A 64 -11.86 3.45 -3.10
C GLY A 64 -10.43 2.99 -2.89
N ILE A 65 -9.57 3.84 -2.36
CA ILE A 65 -8.16 3.52 -2.09
C ILE A 65 -7.91 3.64 -0.59
N TYR A 66 -7.33 2.59 -0.01
CA TYR A 66 -6.88 2.61 1.38
C TYR A 66 -5.42 3.07 1.39
N PRO A 67 -5.12 4.25 1.94
CA PRO A 67 -3.75 4.76 1.93
C PRO A 67 -2.82 3.85 2.74
N LEU A 68 -1.65 3.56 2.17
CA LEU A 68 -0.62 2.82 2.89
C LEU A 68 -0.08 3.67 4.03
N ASN A 69 0.16 3.03 5.16
CA ASN A 69 0.73 3.69 6.34
C ASN A 69 2.03 2.98 6.76
N GLU A 70 2.71 3.54 7.78
CA GLU A 70 3.96 2.97 8.26
C GLU A 70 3.81 1.54 8.74
N ARG A 71 2.68 1.23 9.36
CA ARG A 71 2.43 -0.14 9.85
C ARG A 71 2.40 -1.13 8.70
N ASP A 72 1.71 -0.77 7.62
CA ASP A 72 1.60 -1.65 6.45
C ASP A 72 2.94 -1.81 5.74
N THR A 73 3.65 -0.70 5.52
CA THR A 73 4.92 -0.77 4.79
C THR A 73 5.98 -1.57 5.52
N LYS A 74 5.92 -1.64 6.85
CA LYS A 74 6.89 -2.41 7.63
C LYS A 74 6.74 -3.92 7.49
N VAL A 75 5.58 -4.40 7.04
CA VAL A 75 5.30 -5.84 7.02
C VAL A 75 5.11 -6.39 5.62
N VAL A 76 4.95 -5.55 4.61
CA VAL A 76 4.72 -6.01 3.25
C VAL A 76 6.03 -6.21 2.50
N LYS A 77 5.96 -6.98 1.42
CA LYS A 77 7.09 -7.23 0.53
C LYS A 77 6.67 -6.94 -0.90
N VAL A 78 7.49 -6.17 -1.62
CA VAL A 78 7.27 -5.93 -3.05
C VAL A 78 7.62 -7.20 -3.81
N LEU A 79 6.69 -7.68 -4.61
CA LEU A 79 6.93 -8.84 -5.47
C LEU A 79 7.47 -8.36 -6.82
N ALA A 80 8.14 -9.25 -7.53
CA ALA A 80 8.61 -8.94 -8.87
C ALA A 80 7.41 -8.59 -9.77
N GLU A 81 7.56 -7.52 -10.52
CA GLU A 81 6.53 -7.05 -11.44
C GLU A 81 6.34 -7.99 -12.62
#